data_2cd1959e0fad7d1ca83c3e82cb619381
#
_entry.id   2cd1959e0fad7d1ca83c3e82cb619381
#
_cell.length_a   1.000
_cell.length_b   1.000
_cell.length_c   1.000
_cell.angle_alpha   90.00
_cell.angle_beta   90.00
_cell.angle_gamma   90.00
#
_symmetry.space_group_name_H-M   'P 1'
#
loop_
_entity.id
_entity.type
_entity.pdbx_description
1 polymer ?
#
loop_
_entity_poly.entity_id
_entity_poly.type
_entity_poly.pdbx_seq_one_letter_code
_entity_poly.pdbx_strand_id
1 'polypeptide(L)'
;MNTHPVDQYLRTLTRRQLFQKVGLGIGGYALADFLQKDLGAAPSNPYAHFAPKAKNVIYFHLVGAPSHLDLFDYKPELQKRNGELCPKEMFEGKQLAFIRSRPTLLGTSKESKYDFKKCGKSGIQISNLLPNLQTVADDMCFIRTLHTEQFNHAPAQMFMQTGFERFGRPSLGAWTNYGIGSPNKDLPGFVVMVTGQYPGAGNSVFGSGFLPSVYQGIEFRGKGD
;
A
#
# COMPACT_ATOMS: atom_id res chain seq x y z
N MET A 1 16.15 39.23 14.41
CA MET A 1 15.48 37.99 13.96
C MET A 1 14.64 37.50 15.11
N ASN A 2 13.32 37.73 15.03
CA ASN A 2 12.38 37.24 16.05
C ASN A 2 12.17 35.73 15.84
N THR A 3 12.80 34.90 16.66
CA THR A 3 12.52 33.48 16.70
C THR A 3 11.20 33.25 17.43
N HIS A 4 10.31 32.45 16.82
CA HIS A 4 9.01 32.14 17.38
C HIS A 4 9.14 31.51 18.79
N PRO A 5 8.29 31.87 19.77
CA PRO A 5 8.41 31.36 21.16
C PRO A 5 8.45 29.84 21.24
N VAL A 6 7.79 29.13 20.31
CA VAL A 6 7.84 27.66 20.20
C VAL A 6 9.22 27.14 19.83
N ASP A 7 9.97 27.85 18.95
CA ASP A 7 11.31 27.46 18.57
C ASP A 7 12.32 27.65 19.73
N GLN A 8 12.12 28.66 20.56
CA GLN A 8 12.90 28.85 21.77
C GLN A 8 12.63 27.73 22.80
N TYR A 9 11.36 27.37 22.99
CA TYR A 9 10.98 26.27 23.87
C TYR A 9 11.53 24.91 23.42
N LEU A 10 11.48 24.60 22.13
CA LEU A 10 12.00 23.37 21.56
C LEU A 10 13.53 23.26 21.70
N ARG A 11 14.26 24.39 21.63
CA ARG A 11 15.72 24.43 21.82
C ARG A 11 16.14 24.20 23.27
N THR A 12 15.26 24.45 24.24
CA THR A 12 15.55 24.26 25.68
C THR A 12 15.24 22.84 26.16
N LEU A 13 14.48 22.05 25.37
CA LEU A 13 14.22 20.65 25.68
C LEU A 13 15.47 19.81 25.45
N THR A 14 16.08 19.31 26.51
CA THR A 14 17.14 18.31 26.40
C THR A 14 16.58 16.99 25.86
N ARG A 15 17.41 16.22 25.14
CA ARG A 15 17.05 14.87 24.65
C ARG A 15 16.45 14.00 25.75
N ARG A 16 16.98 14.10 26.96
CA ARG A 16 16.50 13.37 28.15
C ARG A 16 15.08 13.78 28.54
N GLN A 17 14.73 15.05 28.50
CA GLN A 17 13.41 15.56 28.80
C GLN A 17 12.39 15.21 27.70
N LEU A 18 12.84 15.21 26.44
CA LEU A 18 12.04 14.73 25.34
C LEU A 18 11.70 13.25 25.52
N PHE A 19 12.71 12.42 25.81
CA PHE A 19 12.47 10.98 26.05
C PHE A 19 11.64 10.70 27.30
N GLN A 20 11.76 11.49 28.38
CA GLN A 20 10.92 11.34 29.55
C GLN A 20 9.46 11.70 29.27
N LYS A 21 9.18 12.77 28.53
CA LYS A 21 7.82 13.18 28.18
C LYS A 21 7.17 12.28 27.11
N VAL A 22 7.94 11.85 26.11
CA VAL A 22 7.48 10.92 25.08
C VAL A 22 7.41 9.48 25.64
N GLY A 23 8.35 9.09 26.51
CA GLY A 23 8.36 7.77 27.15
C GLY A 23 7.18 7.53 28.08
N LEU A 24 6.70 8.56 28.81
CA LEU A 24 5.48 8.46 29.63
C LEU A 24 4.20 8.41 28.76
N GLY A 25 4.19 9.06 27.60
CA GLY A 25 3.05 8.98 26.66
C GLY A 25 3.01 7.63 25.92
N ILE A 26 4.06 7.31 25.17
CA ILE A 26 4.12 6.09 24.33
C ILE A 26 4.42 4.86 25.18
N GLY A 27 5.33 4.95 26.16
CA GLY A 27 5.68 3.86 27.07
C GLY A 27 4.56 3.51 28.03
N GLY A 28 3.80 4.50 28.52
CA GLY A 28 2.62 4.27 29.35
C GLY A 28 1.49 3.58 28.58
N TYR A 29 1.30 3.94 27.30
CA TYR A 29 0.36 3.25 26.43
C TYR A 29 0.79 1.82 26.10
N ALA A 30 2.08 1.61 25.79
CA ALA A 30 2.62 0.28 25.53
C ALA A 30 2.55 -0.61 26.77
N LEU A 31 2.82 -0.06 27.97
CA LEU A 31 2.72 -0.79 29.24
C LEU A 31 1.26 -1.10 29.59
N ALA A 32 0.33 -0.17 29.37
CA ALA A 32 -1.09 -0.41 29.56
C ALA A 32 -1.63 -1.50 28.61
N ASP A 33 -1.19 -1.51 27.35
CA ASP A 33 -1.55 -2.54 26.38
C ASP A 33 -0.94 -3.91 26.75
N PHE A 34 0.28 -3.92 27.28
CA PHE A 34 0.95 -5.13 27.77
C PHE A 34 0.23 -5.71 28.99
N LEU A 35 -0.13 -4.87 29.95
CA LEU A 35 -0.86 -5.28 31.16
C LEU A 35 -2.30 -5.74 30.86
N GLN A 36 -2.96 -5.16 29.86
CA GLN A 36 -4.28 -5.61 29.40
C GLN A 36 -4.24 -7.00 28.75
N LYS A 37 -3.14 -7.34 28.04
CA LYS A 37 -2.95 -8.67 27.46
C LYS A 37 -2.82 -9.77 28.52
N ASP A 38 -2.12 -9.47 29.62
CA ASP A 38 -1.97 -10.41 30.75
C ASP A 38 -3.26 -10.61 31.53
N LEU A 39 -4.19 -9.65 31.49
CA LEU A 39 -5.49 -9.72 32.16
C LEU A 39 -6.59 -10.40 31.33
N GLY A 40 -6.26 -10.92 30.12
CA GLY A 40 -7.20 -11.63 29.25
C GLY A 40 -8.30 -10.74 28.66
N ALA A 41 -8.22 -9.43 28.85
CA ALA A 41 -9.11 -8.48 28.19
C ALA A 41 -8.71 -8.33 26.72
N ALA A 42 -9.64 -8.60 25.82
CA ALA A 42 -9.42 -8.30 24.40
C ALA A 42 -9.02 -6.82 24.28
N PRO A 43 -7.92 -6.48 23.56
CA PRO A 43 -7.46 -5.11 23.44
C PRO A 43 -8.56 -4.30 22.75
N SER A 44 -9.25 -3.47 23.52
CA SER A 44 -10.14 -2.45 22.98
C SER A 44 -9.25 -1.37 22.39
N ASN A 45 -8.88 -1.51 21.11
CA ASN A 45 -8.23 -0.43 20.39
C ASN A 45 -9.23 0.74 20.35
N PRO A 46 -8.98 1.86 21.05
CA PRO A 46 -9.91 2.99 21.10
C PRO A 46 -10.12 3.65 19.73
N TYR A 47 -9.29 3.31 18.75
CA TYR A 47 -9.38 3.76 17.36
C TYR A 47 -10.04 2.74 16.43
N ALA A 48 -10.36 1.54 16.93
CA ALA A 48 -11.07 0.55 16.13
C ALA A 48 -12.56 0.83 16.16
N HIS A 49 -13.10 1.33 15.04
CA HIS A 49 -14.56 1.53 14.89
C HIS A 49 -15.34 0.22 14.81
N PHE A 50 -14.66 -0.89 14.54
CA PHE A 50 -15.24 -2.23 14.41
C PHE A 50 -14.36 -3.27 15.11
N ALA A 51 -14.97 -4.28 15.70
CA ALA A 51 -14.24 -5.40 16.28
C ALA A 51 -13.39 -6.11 15.21
N PRO A 52 -12.08 -6.33 15.44
CA PRO A 52 -11.22 -6.98 14.48
C PRO A 52 -11.63 -8.44 14.28
N LYS A 53 -11.79 -8.86 13.02
CA LYS A 53 -12.12 -10.24 12.64
C LYS A 53 -10.97 -10.96 11.95
N ALA A 54 -10.11 -10.20 11.27
CA ALA A 54 -8.98 -10.74 10.53
C ALA A 54 -7.85 -11.16 11.47
N LYS A 55 -7.34 -12.38 11.28
CA LYS A 55 -6.18 -12.93 12.01
C LYS A 55 -4.89 -12.90 11.21
N ASN A 56 -5.01 -12.92 9.89
CA ASN A 56 -3.90 -12.93 8.95
C ASN A 56 -4.14 -11.90 7.85
N VAL A 57 -3.05 -11.36 7.32
CA VAL A 57 -3.07 -10.44 6.18
C VAL A 57 -2.27 -11.06 5.05
N ILE A 58 -2.87 -11.17 3.87
CA ILE A 58 -2.17 -11.53 2.63
C ILE A 58 -2.24 -10.31 1.72
N TYR A 59 -1.08 -9.80 1.34
CA TYR A 59 -0.95 -8.63 0.48
C TYR A 59 -0.35 -9.01 -0.87
N PHE A 60 -1.11 -8.80 -1.94
CA PHE A 60 -0.64 -9.01 -3.30
C PHE A 60 -0.18 -7.68 -3.90
N HIS A 61 1.12 -7.55 -4.13
CA HIS A 61 1.71 -6.42 -4.83
C HIS A 61 2.03 -6.80 -6.27
N LEU A 62 1.26 -6.27 -7.21
CA LEU A 62 1.46 -6.53 -8.64
C LEU A 62 2.50 -5.56 -9.19
N VAL A 63 3.76 -6.02 -9.23
CA VAL A 63 4.88 -5.24 -9.77
C VAL A 63 4.67 -4.95 -11.26
N GLY A 64 4.99 -3.73 -11.68
CA GLY A 64 4.78 -3.30 -13.05
C GLY A 64 3.42 -2.62 -13.30
N ALA A 65 2.57 -2.56 -12.26
CA ALA A 65 1.30 -1.84 -12.29
C ALA A 65 0.42 -2.21 -13.51
N PRO A 66 -0.22 -3.39 -13.52
CA PRO A 66 -1.16 -3.76 -14.58
C PRO A 66 -2.21 -2.67 -14.77
N SER A 67 -2.57 -2.41 -16.03
CA SER A 67 -3.52 -1.36 -16.37
C SER A 67 -4.88 -1.61 -15.71
N HIS A 68 -5.27 -0.75 -14.77
CA HIS A 68 -6.59 -0.83 -14.13
C HIS A 68 -7.73 -0.59 -15.13
N LEU A 69 -7.47 0.18 -16.21
CA LEU A 69 -8.43 0.44 -17.28
C LEU A 69 -8.77 -0.82 -18.08
N ASP A 70 -7.84 -1.76 -18.15
CA ASP A 70 -8.04 -3.04 -18.84
C ASP A 70 -8.57 -4.14 -17.91
N LEU A 71 -8.56 -3.95 -16.59
CA LEU A 71 -8.86 -4.98 -15.61
C LEU A 71 -10.10 -4.69 -14.75
N PHE A 72 -10.23 -3.46 -14.21
CA PHE A 72 -11.20 -3.16 -13.15
C PHE A 72 -12.02 -1.89 -13.38
N ASP A 73 -11.60 -1.01 -14.28
CA ASP A 73 -12.21 0.30 -14.47
C ASP A 73 -12.65 0.51 -15.92
N TYR A 74 -13.78 -0.08 -16.28
CA TYR A 74 -14.35 -0.01 -17.61
C TYR A 74 -14.70 1.42 -18.03
N LYS A 75 -14.15 1.85 -19.15
CA LYS A 75 -14.34 3.19 -19.72
C LYS A 75 -14.90 3.11 -21.15
N PRO A 76 -16.23 3.10 -21.32
CA PRO A 76 -16.86 2.97 -22.63
C PRO A 76 -16.47 4.11 -23.60
N GLU A 77 -16.24 5.32 -23.09
CA GLU A 77 -15.78 6.43 -23.92
C GLU A 77 -14.36 6.19 -24.45
N LEU A 78 -13.51 5.55 -23.68
CA LEU A 78 -12.17 5.20 -24.12
C LEU A 78 -12.21 4.15 -25.25
N GLN A 79 -13.16 3.22 -25.19
CA GLN A 79 -13.39 2.27 -26.29
C GLN A 79 -13.83 2.97 -27.58
N LYS A 80 -14.77 3.92 -27.49
CA LYS A 80 -15.26 4.67 -28.65
C LYS A 80 -14.15 5.49 -29.32
N ARG A 81 -13.25 6.02 -28.51
CA ARG A 81 -12.16 6.91 -28.96
C ARG A 81 -10.83 6.19 -29.14
N ASN A 82 -10.84 4.87 -29.20
CA ASN A 82 -9.63 4.08 -29.42
C ASN A 82 -8.93 4.49 -30.72
N GLY A 83 -7.63 4.76 -30.63
CA GLY A 83 -6.81 5.21 -31.75
C GLY A 83 -6.82 6.72 -32.00
N GLU A 84 -7.67 7.50 -31.33
CA GLU A 84 -7.63 8.96 -31.42
C GLU A 84 -6.46 9.53 -30.63
N LEU A 85 -6.00 10.71 -31.04
CA LEU A 85 -5.01 11.45 -30.26
C LEU A 85 -5.65 11.98 -28.98
N CYS A 86 -4.95 11.80 -27.86
CA CYS A 86 -5.38 12.32 -26.56
C CYS A 86 -5.69 13.82 -26.64
N PRO A 87 -6.81 14.31 -26.11
CA PRO A 87 -7.11 15.74 -26.04
C PRO A 87 -5.97 16.50 -25.35
N LYS A 88 -5.61 17.68 -25.88
CA LYS A 88 -4.50 18.47 -25.34
C LYS A 88 -4.71 18.84 -23.87
N GLU A 89 -5.93 19.14 -23.51
CA GLU A 89 -6.34 19.55 -22.16
C GLU A 89 -6.08 18.47 -21.10
N MET A 90 -5.96 17.20 -21.52
CA MET A 90 -5.71 16.09 -20.61
C MET A 90 -4.24 15.95 -20.21
N PHE A 91 -3.30 16.44 -21.02
CA PHE A 91 -1.87 16.25 -20.78
C PHE A 91 -1.04 17.52 -20.79
N GLU A 92 -1.55 18.63 -21.35
CA GLU A 92 -0.85 19.91 -21.38
C GLU A 92 -0.55 20.40 -19.95
N GLY A 93 0.69 20.83 -19.69
CA GLY A 93 1.15 21.25 -18.38
C GLY A 93 1.41 20.13 -17.35
N LYS A 94 1.22 18.87 -17.73
CA LYS A 94 1.52 17.73 -16.86
C LYS A 94 2.90 17.13 -17.17
N GLN A 95 3.62 16.75 -16.13
CA GLN A 95 4.85 15.97 -16.29
C GLN A 95 4.47 14.53 -16.64
N LEU A 96 4.66 14.16 -17.91
CA LEU A 96 4.46 12.79 -18.38
C LEU A 96 5.82 12.11 -18.52
N ALA A 97 6.07 11.10 -17.68
CA ALA A 97 7.33 10.38 -17.73
C ALA A 97 7.54 9.74 -19.10
N PHE A 98 8.69 10.03 -19.72
CA PHE A 98 9.13 9.44 -20.99
C PHE A 98 8.23 9.68 -22.20
N ILE A 99 7.11 10.38 -22.08
CA ILE A 99 6.21 10.71 -23.20
C ILE A 99 6.65 12.03 -23.80
N ARG A 100 7.21 11.96 -25.02
CA ARG A 100 7.73 13.12 -25.77
C ARG A 100 6.77 13.64 -26.84
N SER A 101 5.74 12.88 -27.17
CA SER A 101 4.75 13.21 -28.18
C SER A 101 3.34 13.12 -27.61
N ARG A 102 2.39 13.70 -28.33
CA ARG A 102 0.97 13.59 -27.98
C ARG A 102 0.54 12.11 -28.00
N PRO A 103 0.08 11.57 -26.86
CA PRO A 103 -0.25 10.16 -26.77
C PRO A 103 -1.53 9.83 -27.55
N THR A 104 -1.65 8.56 -27.95
CA THR A 104 -2.86 8.00 -28.54
C THR A 104 -3.70 7.35 -27.44
N LEU A 105 -5.01 7.52 -27.49
CA LEU A 105 -5.95 6.83 -26.58
C LEU A 105 -6.02 5.35 -26.95
N LEU A 106 -5.86 4.50 -25.96
CA LEU A 106 -5.99 3.05 -26.10
C LEU A 106 -7.20 2.59 -25.27
N GLY A 107 -8.22 2.13 -25.95
CA GLY A 107 -9.39 1.53 -25.33
C GLY A 107 -9.46 0.03 -25.63
N THR A 108 -10.12 -0.71 -24.74
CA THR A 108 -10.43 -2.12 -24.99
C THR A 108 -11.42 -2.21 -26.15
N SER A 109 -11.11 -2.98 -27.19
CA SER A 109 -12.08 -3.23 -28.26
C SER A 109 -13.08 -4.31 -27.83
N LYS A 110 -14.32 -4.19 -28.29
CA LYS A 110 -15.37 -5.22 -28.06
C LYS A 110 -14.98 -6.61 -28.60
N GLU A 111 -14.06 -6.64 -29.55
CA GLU A 111 -13.55 -7.87 -30.16
C GLU A 111 -12.31 -8.42 -29.43
N SER A 112 -11.82 -7.70 -28.43
CA SER A 112 -10.66 -8.12 -27.65
C SER A 112 -11.04 -9.05 -26.50
N LYS A 113 -10.09 -9.90 -26.10
CA LYS A 113 -10.18 -10.71 -24.86
C LYS A 113 -10.31 -9.86 -23.59
N TYR A 114 -10.17 -8.55 -23.69
CA TYR A 114 -10.23 -7.56 -22.59
C TYR A 114 -11.62 -7.01 -22.35
N ASP A 115 -12.66 -7.65 -22.87
CA ASP A 115 -14.04 -7.25 -22.61
C ASP A 115 -14.39 -7.40 -21.13
N PHE A 116 -15.39 -6.63 -20.70
CA PHE A 116 -15.83 -6.58 -19.31
C PHE A 116 -17.18 -7.28 -19.13
N LYS A 117 -17.30 -7.97 -17.99
CA LYS A 117 -18.55 -8.60 -17.58
C LYS A 117 -19.03 -7.98 -16.26
N LYS A 118 -20.34 -7.76 -16.16
CA LYS A 118 -20.98 -7.43 -14.88
C LYS A 118 -20.98 -8.66 -13.98
N CYS A 119 -20.43 -8.54 -12.78
CA CYS A 119 -20.21 -9.64 -11.84
C CYS A 119 -20.88 -9.34 -10.50
N GLY A 120 -21.30 -10.41 -9.83
CA GLY A 120 -21.91 -10.33 -8.51
C GLY A 120 -23.25 -9.59 -8.48
N LYS A 121 -23.81 -9.44 -7.28
CA LYS A 121 -25.04 -8.70 -7.01
C LYS A 121 -24.86 -7.19 -7.18
N SER A 122 -23.65 -6.69 -6.91
CA SER A 122 -23.29 -5.28 -7.09
C SER A 122 -23.22 -4.85 -8.55
N GLY A 123 -23.12 -5.81 -9.49
CA GLY A 123 -22.97 -5.56 -10.91
C GLY A 123 -21.64 -4.89 -11.29
N ILE A 124 -20.60 -5.06 -10.46
CA ILE A 124 -19.28 -4.52 -10.75
C ILE A 124 -18.73 -5.11 -12.03
N GLN A 125 -18.06 -4.27 -12.83
CA GLN A 125 -17.46 -4.70 -14.08
C GLN A 125 -16.02 -5.14 -13.86
N ILE A 126 -15.73 -6.39 -14.23
CA ILE A 126 -14.40 -7.00 -14.15
C ILE A 126 -14.08 -7.58 -15.52
N SER A 127 -12.83 -7.37 -15.95
CA SER A 127 -12.33 -7.89 -17.23
C SER A 127 -12.41 -9.41 -17.31
N ASN A 128 -12.66 -9.93 -18.50
CA ASN A 128 -12.64 -11.35 -18.82
C ASN A 128 -11.26 -12.00 -18.67
N LEU A 129 -10.20 -11.20 -18.51
CA LEU A 129 -8.85 -11.69 -18.15
C LEU A 129 -8.78 -12.24 -16.73
N LEU A 130 -9.74 -11.90 -15.87
CA LEU A 130 -9.74 -12.24 -14.46
C LEU A 130 -10.94 -13.13 -14.09
N PRO A 131 -11.13 -14.30 -14.74
CA PRO A 131 -12.33 -15.12 -14.57
C PRO A 131 -12.53 -15.60 -13.14
N ASN A 132 -11.45 -15.88 -12.41
CA ASN A 132 -11.53 -16.31 -11.02
C ASN A 132 -11.95 -15.17 -10.08
N LEU A 133 -11.53 -13.93 -10.34
CA LEU A 133 -11.98 -12.77 -9.55
C LEU A 133 -13.44 -12.44 -9.81
N GLN A 134 -13.94 -12.72 -11.00
CA GLN A 134 -15.36 -12.55 -11.32
C GLN A 134 -16.28 -13.39 -10.43
N THR A 135 -15.81 -14.58 -9.97
CA THR A 135 -16.61 -15.48 -9.13
C THR A 135 -16.72 -15.03 -7.68
N VAL A 136 -15.80 -14.20 -7.21
CA VAL A 136 -15.74 -13.68 -5.82
C VAL A 136 -15.99 -12.16 -5.77
N ALA A 137 -16.63 -11.62 -6.79
CA ALA A 137 -16.83 -10.17 -6.93
C ALA A 137 -17.59 -9.54 -5.76
N ASP A 138 -18.54 -10.25 -5.16
CA ASP A 138 -19.33 -9.77 -4.03
C ASP A 138 -18.55 -9.76 -2.70
N ASP A 139 -17.44 -10.51 -2.63
CA ASP A 139 -16.56 -10.55 -1.45
C ASP A 139 -15.44 -9.50 -1.53
N MET A 140 -15.38 -8.72 -2.62
CA MET A 140 -14.31 -7.74 -2.89
C MET A 140 -14.80 -6.31 -2.74
N CYS A 141 -13.92 -5.47 -2.19
CA CYS A 141 -14.08 -4.02 -2.19
C CYS A 141 -13.13 -3.37 -3.21
N PHE A 142 -13.66 -2.61 -4.16
CA PHE A 142 -12.89 -1.92 -5.20
C PHE A 142 -12.79 -0.43 -4.91
N ILE A 143 -11.59 0.05 -4.62
CA ILE A 143 -11.33 1.47 -4.37
C ILE A 143 -10.70 2.09 -5.62
N ARG A 144 -11.51 2.70 -6.48
CA ARG A 144 -11.09 3.27 -7.78
C ARG A 144 -10.57 4.69 -7.69
N THR A 145 -10.70 5.33 -6.54
CA THR A 145 -10.32 6.74 -6.32
C THR A 145 -8.93 6.93 -5.76
N LEU A 146 -8.18 5.83 -5.56
CA LEU A 146 -6.78 5.92 -5.14
C LEU A 146 -5.93 6.52 -6.26
N HIS A 147 -5.06 7.45 -5.89
CA HIS A 147 -4.12 8.09 -6.81
C HIS A 147 -2.79 8.34 -6.11
N THR A 148 -1.77 8.63 -6.87
CA THR A 148 -0.44 8.99 -6.38
C THR A 148 0.20 10.04 -7.29
N GLU A 149 1.02 10.91 -6.70
CA GLU A 149 1.88 11.85 -7.43
C GLU A 149 3.11 11.15 -8.05
N GLN A 150 3.35 9.89 -7.68
CA GLN A 150 4.53 9.16 -8.13
C GLN A 150 4.28 8.50 -9.48
N PHE A 151 4.95 9.00 -10.51
CA PHE A 151 4.85 8.50 -11.88
C PHE A 151 5.86 7.37 -12.20
N ASN A 152 6.90 7.19 -11.39
CA ASN A 152 7.91 6.15 -11.58
C ASN A 152 7.64 4.95 -10.66
N HIS A 153 7.91 3.73 -11.16
CA HIS A 153 7.61 2.47 -10.47
C HIS A 153 8.25 2.38 -9.08
N ALA A 154 9.55 2.63 -8.94
CA ALA A 154 10.25 2.44 -7.66
C ALA A 154 9.75 3.37 -6.56
N PRO A 155 9.67 4.71 -6.71
CA PRO A 155 9.10 5.58 -5.69
C PRO A 155 7.60 5.32 -5.47
N ALA A 156 6.83 4.94 -6.49
CA ALA A 156 5.42 4.57 -6.33
C ALA A 156 5.25 3.29 -5.48
N GLN A 157 6.10 2.28 -5.69
CA GLN A 157 6.13 1.07 -4.88
C GLN A 157 6.48 1.39 -3.42
N MET A 158 7.47 2.26 -3.20
CA MET A 158 7.82 2.73 -1.85
C MET A 158 6.63 3.45 -1.20
N PHE A 159 6.00 4.37 -1.92
CA PHE A 159 4.85 5.11 -1.42
C PHE A 159 3.70 4.17 -1.03
N MET A 160 3.39 3.19 -1.87
CA MET A 160 2.33 2.20 -1.60
C MET A 160 2.63 1.33 -0.37
N GLN A 161 3.89 0.95 -0.17
CA GLN A 161 4.30 0.04 0.90
C GLN A 161 4.59 0.74 2.23
N THR A 162 5.05 2.00 2.19
CA THR A 162 5.57 2.70 3.37
C THR A 162 4.87 4.02 3.66
N GLY A 163 3.97 4.47 2.76
CA GLY A 163 3.37 5.80 2.82
C GLY A 163 4.32 6.95 2.47
N PHE A 164 5.51 6.64 1.90
CA PHE A 164 6.50 7.65 1.54
C PHE A 164 7.36 7.17 0.35
N GLU A 165 7.74 8.09 -0.54
CA GLU A 165 8.49 7.76 -1.76
C GLU A 165 9.98 7.47 -1.56
N ARG A 166 10.52 7.70 -0.34
CA ARG A 166 11.94 7.52 -0.02
C ARG A 166 12.14 6.40 0.99
N PHE A 167 13.37 5.90 1.04
CA PHE A 167 13.78 4.86 1.96
C PHE A 167 13.73 5.31 3.43
N GLY A 168 13.69 4.35 4.36
CA GLY A 168 13.84 4.55 5.80
C GLY A 168 12.57 4.41 6.63
N ARG A 169 11.39 4.32 5.99
CA ARG A 169 10.13 4.02 6.70
C ARG A 169 9.81 2.53 6.70
N PRO A 170 9.17 2.03 7.77
CA PRO A 170 8.72 0.64 7.81
C PRO A 170 7.66 0.36 6.74
N SER A 171 7.73 -0.82 6.16
CA SER A 171 6.73 -1.30 5.22
C SER A 171 5.40 -1.65 5.91
N LEU A 172 4.34 -1.75 5.13
CA LEU A 172 3.02 -2.19 5.61
C LEU A 172 3.10 -3.51 6.38
N GLY A 173 3.86 -4.49 5.87
CA GLY A 173 4.04 -5.78 6.54
C GLY A 173 4.83 -5.65 7.84
N ALA A 174 5.86 -4.80 7.88
CA ALA A 174 6.61 -4.52 9.11
C ALA A 174 5.73 -3.89 10.18
N TRP A 175 4.89 -2.91 9.82
CA TRP A 175 3.91 -2.31 10.73
C TRP A 175 2.87 -3.31 11.19
N THR A 176 2.38 -4.17 10.30
CA THR A 176 1.42 -5.22 10.64
C THR A 176 2.01 -6.19 11.66
N ASN A 177 3.24 -6.67 11.42
CA ASN A 177 3.93 -7.57 12.32
C ASN A 177 4.27 -6.91 13.67
N TYR A 178 4.63 -5.62 13.68
CA TYR A 178 4.85 -4.85 14.90
C TYR A 178 3.55 -4.70 15.72
N GLY A 179 2.42 -4.38 15.08
CA GLY A 179 1.16 -4.08 15.75
C GLY A 179 0.37 -5.31 16.19
N ILE A 180 0.34 -6.37 15.38
CA ILE A 180 -0.42 -7.59 15.66
C ILE A 180 0.45 -8.65 16.33
N GLY A 181 1.77 -8.64 16.03
CA GLY A 181 2.71 -9.69 16.44
C GLY A 181 2.55 -10.97 15.63
N SER A 182 3.20 -12.02 16.11
CA SER A 182 3.07 -13.38 15.57
C SER A 182 2.77 -14.37 16.69
N PRO A 183 1.81 -15.27 16.52
CA PRO A 183 1.56 -16.34 17.48
C PRO A 183 2.70 -17.36 17.51
N ASN A 184 3.52 -17.41 16.47
CA ASN A 184 4.67 -18.31 16.38
C ASN A 184 5.95 -17.56 16.76
N LYS A 185 6.76 -18.15 17.64
CA LYS A 185 8.03 -17.58 18.11
C LYS A 185 9.23 -18.04 17.27
N ASP A 186 9.08 -19.12 16.52
CA ASP A 186 10.15 -19.80 15.78
C ASP A 186 10.14 -19.49 14.28
N LEU A 187 9.04 -18.91 13.77
CA LEU A 187 8.88 -18.56 12.36
C LEU A 187 8.68 -17.04 12.21
N PRO A 188 9.12 -16.47 11.07
CA PRO A 188 8.93 -15.06 10.81
C PRO A 188 7.44 -14.71 10.75
N GLY A 189 7.04 -13.62 11.43
CA GLY A 189 5.67 -13.10 11.37
C GLY A 189 5.35 -12.38 10.07
N PHE A 190 6.38 -11.95 9.32
CA PHE A 190 6.24 -11.31 8.03
C PHE A 190 7.06 -12.07 6.97
N VAL A 191 6.37 -12.79 6.11
CA VAL A 191 6.93 -13.58 5.00
C VAL A 191 6.68 -12.86 3.69
N VAL A 192 7.70 -12.82 2.84
CA VAL A 192 7.64 -12.24 1.49
C VAL A 192 7.93 -13.33 0.47
N MET A 193 7.04 -13.47 -0.49
CA MET A 193 7.24 -14.38 -1.63
C MET A 193 7.31 -13.54 -2.91
N VAL A 194 8.43 -13.59 -3.60
CA VAL A 194 8.64 -12.91 -4.87
C VAL A 194 8.57 -13.93 -5.99
N THR A 195 7.71 -13.65 -6.98
CA THR A 195 7.62 -14.43 -8.20
C THR A 195 7.62 -13.48 -9.41
N GLY A 196 8.32 -13.83 -10.46
CA GLY A 196 8.47 -12.98 -11.64
C GLY A 196 9.42 -11.82 -11.42
N GLN A 197 8.99 -10.61 -11.78
CA GLN A 197 9.82 -9.42 -11.70
C GLN A 197 10.02 -8.95 -10.26
N TYR A 198 11.28 -8.71 -9.90
CA TYR A 198 11.62 -8.15 -8.60
C TYR A 198 11.20 -6.67 -8.49
N PRO A 199 10.75 -6.19 -7.32
CA PRO A 199 10.38 -4.79 -7.13
C PRO A 199 11.54 -3.84 -7.47
N GLY A 200 11.27 -2.77 -8.22
CA GLY A 200 12.29 -1.78 -8.61
C GLY A 200 12.92 -1.03 -7.44
N ALA A 201 12.22 -0.95 -6.31
CA ALA A 201 12.75 -0.39 -5.05
C ALA A 201 13.46 -1.43 -4.18
N GLY A 202 13.66 -2.66 -4.67
CA GLY A 202 14.38 -3.72 -3.97
C GLY A 202 13.72 -4.12 -2.65
N ASN A 203 14.55 -4.57 -1.71
CA ASN A 203 14.12 -5.02 -0.37
C ASN A 203 13.48 -3.93 0.48
N SER A 204 13.59 -2.68 0.09
CA SER A 204 13.04 -1.55 0.86
C SER A 204 11.51 -1.58 0.92
N VAL A 205 10.84 -2.25 -0.03
CA VAL A 205 9.38 -2.39 -0.04
C VAL A 205 8.85 -3.36 1.03
N PHE A 206 9.73 -4.13 1.66
CA PHE A 206 9.40 -5.00 2.80
C PHE A 206 10.37 -4.85 3.96
N GLY A 207 11.10 -3.73 4.00
CA GLY A 207 12.04 -3.41 5.05
C GLY A 207 11.36 -2.97 6.36
N SER A 208 12.10 -3.13 7.47
CA SER A 208 11.65 -2.67 8.79
C SER A 208 11.79 -1.15 8.99
N GLY A 209 12.53 -0.45 8.10
CA GLY A 209 12.78 0.98 8.24
C GLY A 209 13.45 1.32 9.57
N PHE A 210 12.83 2.20 10.36
CA PHE A 210 13.31 2.56 11.70
C PHE A 210 12.85 1.59 12.82
N LEU A 211 11.99 0.61 12.50
CA LEU A 211 11.65 -0.45 13.45
C LEU A 211 12.81 -1.46 13.59
N PRO A 212 12.89 -2.20 14.71
CA PRO A 212 13.84 -3.29 14.83
C PRO A 212 13.78 -4.29 13.67
N SER A 213 14.93 -4.84 13.29
CA SER A 213 15.05 -5.75 12.14
C SER A 213 14.24 -7.04 12.27
N VAL A 214 13.82 -7.41 13.47
CA VAL A 214 12.92 -8.55 13.71
C VAL A 214 11.55 -8.41 13.01
N TYR A 215 11.16 -7.19 12.66
CA TYR A 215 9.91 -6.91 11.94
C TYR A 215 10.07 -6.83 10.42
N GLN A 216 11.31 -7.01 9.93
CA GLN A 216 11.57 -7.03 8.49
C GLN A 216 10.93 -8.24 7.82
N GLY A 217 10.49 -8.07 6.58
CA GLY A 217 10.01 -9.17 5.75
C GLY A 217 11.13 -10.15 5.40
N ILE A 218 10.90 -11.42 5.62
CA ILE A 218 11.81 -12.50 5.26
C ILE A 218 11.39 -13.05 3.91
N GLU A 219 12.27 -12.90 2.93
CA GLU A 219 12.04 -13.36 1.57
C GLU A 219 12.26 -14.88 1.46
N PHE A 220 11.24 -15.58 0.94
CA PHE A 220 11.32 -16.97 0.53
C PHE A 220 11.35 -17.05 -0.99
N ARG A 221 12.35 -17.72 -1.53
CA ARG A 221 12.50 -17.97 -2.97
C ARG A 221 12.10 -19.39 -3.29
N GLY A 222 11.33 -19.60 -4.36
CA GLY A 222 10.82 -20.92 -4.74
C GLY A 222 11.85 -21.83 -5.40
N LYS A 223 12.97 -21.27 -5.88
CA LYS A 223 14.15 -22.02 -6.36
C LYS A 223 15.39 -21.30 -5.84
N GLY A 224 16.30 -22.06 -5.25
CA GLY A 224 17.64 -21.56 -4.97
C GLY A 224 18.35 -21.18 -6.27
N ASP A 225 19.15 -20.13 -6.22
CA ASP A 225 20.11 -19.81 -7.27
C ASP A 225 21.20 -20.87 -7.29
#